data_fca120ddf251426586b9f86e77841257
#
_entry.id   fca120ddf251426586b9f86e77841257
#
_cell.length_a   1.000
_cell.length_b   1.000
_cell.length_c   1.000
_cell.angle_alpha   90.00
_cell.angle_beta   90.00
_cell.angle_gamma   90.00
#
_symmetry.space_group_name_H-M   'P 1'
#
loop_
_entity.id
_entity.type
_entity.pdbx_description
1 polymer ?
#
loop_
_entity_poly.entity_id
_entity_poly.type
_entity_poly.pdbx_seq_one_letter_code
_entity_poly.pdbx_strand_id
1 'polypeptide(L)'
;MSKIHGGRVLWAGLKENIRMALDTLRGNKGRSGLVILGVGIGVMTLMAMVSVIEGFKGSLESEIRDTESSYIYISNGDPFGNPHLQKNRNPLGLDDWYAIEDHCPSLQQSTIWGSFGTLVQGPGDKSALMEIDGTAPNCLDVIGFNLEEGRFLNSSDWAGRRDVCVIPRGPATSFFGLEDPIGKKLRVNLDTELTIVGIMEDRKSIFGAMANNYLFLPYTTMQKHFPWAARDMTSLMATPDGDDLLDKLNDEIELALRIHHKLAPGEKNDFQLSTQDMMLDFTKKFTGPLTLVGVILASIGLMVGGIGVITIMLVSVKERTREIGIRKAVGGRQ
;
A
#
# COMPACT_ATOMS: atom_id res chain seq x y z
N MET A 1 13.28 -6.10 -63.74
CA MET A 1 11.83 -5.86 -63.50
C MET A 1 11.12 -7.10 -62.94
N SER A 2 11.67 -7.80 -61.94
CA SER A 2 11.08 -9.08 -61.44
C SER A 2 10.69 -9.11 -59.98
N LYS A 3 10.82 -8.03 -59.20
CA LYS A 3 10.54 -8.00 -57.75
C LYS A 3 9.15 -7.47 -57.33
N ILE A 4 8.36 -6.96 -58.28
CA ILE A 4 7.06 -6.32 -57.93
C ILE A 4 5.87 -7.31 -57.93
N HIS A 5 6.03 -8.49 -58.57
CA HIS A 5 4.94 -9.48 -58.64
C HIS A 5 4.80 -10.37 -57.38
N GLY A 6 5.87 -10.58 -56.61
CA GLY A 6 5.81 -11.42 -55.42
C GLY A 6 4.98 -10.81 -54.25
N GLY A 7 5.03 -9.50 -54.09
CA GLY A 7 4.29 -8.81 -53.02
C GLY A 7 2.77 -8.84 -53.19
N ARG A 8 2.28 -8.69 -54.43
CA ARG A 8 0.82 -8.72 -54.72
C ARG A 8 0.21 -10.11 -54.54
N VAL A 9 0.94 -11.17 -54.88
CA VAL A 9 0.49 -12.56 -54.72
C VAL A 9 0.44 -12.94 -53.24
N LEU A 10 1.42 -12.51 -52.41
CA LEU A 10 1.42 -12.71 -50.97
C LEU A 10 0.25 -11.97 -50.28
N TRP A 11 -0.01 -10.73 -50.68
CA TRP A 11 -1.14 -9.96 -50.13
C TRP A 11 -2.50 -10.52 -50.53
N ALA A 12 -2.65 -11.01 -51.77
CA ALA A 12 -3.88 -11.66 -52.23
C ALA A 12 -4.15 -12.97 -51.44
N GLY A 13 -3.12 -13.79 -51.25
CA GLY A 13 -3.20 -15.02 -50.48
C GLY A 13 -3.50 -14.76 -48.98
N LEU A 14 -2.90 -13.69 -48.38
CA LEU A 14 -3.19 -13.30 -47.01
C LEU A 14 -4.64 -12.85 -46.83
N LYS A 15 -5.17 -12.05 -47.76
CA LYS A 15 -6.56 -11.58 -47.73
C LYS A 15 -7.56 -12.74 -47.85
N GLU A 16 -7.26 -13.70 -48.70
CA GLU A 16 -8.07 -14.90 -48.93
C GLU A 16 -8.05 -15.81 -47.68
N ASN A 17 -6.89 -16.01 -47.07
CA ASN A 17 -6.73 -16.76 -45.82
C ASN A 17 -7.46 -16.10 -44.68
N ILE A 18 -7.40 -14.76 -44.53
CA ILE A 18 -8.17 -14.01 -43.51
C ILE A 18 -9.69 -14.16 -43.73
N ARG A 19 -10.14 -14.09 -45.00
CA ARG A 19 -11.55 -14.24 -45.33
C ARG A 19 -12.06 -15.64 -45.00
N MET A 20 -11.27 -16.67 -45.36
CA MET A 20 -11.58 -18.06 -45.00
C MET A 20 -11.60 -18.31 -43.50
N ALA A 21 -10.69 -17.70 -42.74
CA ALA A 21 -10.71 -17.77 -41.27
C ALA A 21 -11.95 -17.11 -40.69
N LEU A 22 -12.33 -15.94 -41.20
CA LEU A 22 -13.56 -15.23 -40.77
C LEU A 22 -14.82 -16.04 -41.11
N ASP A 23 -14.91 -16.67 -42.25
CA ASP A 23 -16.05 -17.49 -42.63
C ASP A 23 -16.17 -18.75 -41.78
N THR A 24 -15.04 -19.37 -41.41
CA THR A 24 -15.01 -20.49 -40.45
C THR A 24 -15.47 -20.09 -39.06
N LEU A 25 -15.07 -18.90 -38.57
CA LEU A 25 -15.53 -18.32 -37.30
C LEU A 25 -17.02 -18.04 -37.33
N ARG A 26 -17.56 -17.53 -38.46
CA ARG A 26 -19.00 -17.25 -38.64
C ARG A 26 -19.84 -18.52 -38.75
N GLY A 27 -19.28 -19.60 -39.31
CA GLY A 27 -19.97 -20.90 -39.40
C GLY A 27 -20.19 -21.57 -38.04
N ASN A 28 -19.31 -21.29 -37.05
CA ASN A 28 -19.36 -21.91 -35.71
C ASN A 28 -19.42 -20.85 -34.59
N LYS A 29 -20.41 -19.96 -34.65
CA LYS A 29 -20.52 -18.76 -33.79
C LYS A 29 -20.44 -19.06 -32.28
N GLY A 30 -21.10 -20.12 -31.80
CA GLY A 30 -21.09 -20.46 -30.38
C GLY A 30 -19.69 -20.87 -29.88
N ARG A 31 -19.01 -21.73 -30.66
CA ARG A 31 -17.64 -22.23 -30.30
C ARG A 31 -16.60 -21.13 -30.42
N SER A 32 -16.67 -20.34 -31.51
CA SER A 32 -15.79 -19.19 -31.70
C SER A 32 -15.99 -18.12 -30.63
N GLY A 33 -17.23 -17.84 -30.25
CA GLY A 33 -17.54 -16.93 -29.14
C GLY A 33 -16.95 -17.40 -27.81
N LEU A 34 -17.00 -18.68 -27.52
CA LEU A 34 -16.46 -19.26 -26.29
C LEU A 34 -14.92 -19.14 -26.22
N VAL A 35 -14.24 -19.34 -27.36
CA VAL A 35 -12.79 -19.17 -27.47
C VAL A 35 -12.38 -17.70 -27.28
N ILE A 36 -13.04 -16.78 -27.98
CA ILE A 36 -12.78 -15.34 -27.86
C ILE A 36 -13.01 -14.89 -26.42
N LEU A 37 -14.08 -15.38 -25.80
CA LEU A 37 -14.43 -15.04 -24.42
C LEU A 37 -13.39 -15.59 -23.44
N GLY A 38 -12.90 -16.82 -23.61
CA GLY A 38 -11.87 -17.42 -22.78
C GLY A 38 -10.53 -16.68 -22.87
N VAL A 39 -10.07 -16.38 -24.08
CA VAL A 39 -8.82 -15.57 -24.27
C VAL A 39 -9.03 -14.15 -23.74
N GLY A 40 -10.19 -13.54 -24.03
CA GLY A 40 -10.51 -12.18 -23.59
C GLY A 40 -10.51 -12.05 -22.06
N ILE A 41 -11.14 -12.99 -21.35
CA ILE A 41 -11.12 -13.03 -19.88
C ILE A 41 -9.68 -13.18 -19.37
N GLY A 42 -8.89 -14.10 -19.93
CA GLY A 42 -7.49 -14.30 -19.51
C GLY A 42 -6.64 -13.03 -19.64
N VAL A 43 -6.72 -12.36 -20.80
CA VAL A 43 -5.98 -11.11 -21.04
C VAL A 43 -6.49 -9.97 -20.16
N MET A 44 -7.82 -9.83 -20.01
CA MET A 44 -8.43 -8.80 -19.18
C MET A 44 -8.04 -8.96 -17.70
N THR A 45 -8.05 -10.18 -17.18
CA THR A 45 -7.65 -10.48 -15.81
C THR A 45 -6.18 -10.12 -15.58
N LEU A 46 -5.30 -10.46 -16.53
CA LEU A 46 -3.89 -10.09 -16.45
C LEU A 46 -3.69 -8.57 -16.44
N MET A 47 -4.31 -7.87 -17.39
CA MET A 47 -4.20 -6.41 -17.47
C MET A 47 -4.74 -5.72 -16.21
N ALA A 48 -5.90 -6.16 -15.72
CA ALA A 48 -6.47 -5.61 -14.49
C ALA A 48 -5.53 -5.81 -13.30
N MET A 49 -4.95 -7.00 -13.16
CA MET A 49 -4.04 -7.31 -12.06
C MET A 49 -2.74 -6.51 -12.14
N VAL A 50 -2.12 -6.40 -13.32
CA VAL A 50 -0.91 -5.59 -13.51
C VAL A 50 -1.21 -4.12 -13.21
N SER A 51 -2.33 -3.58 -13.71
CA SER A 51 -2.73 -2.19 -13.43
C SER A 51 -2.95 -1.91 -11.94
N VAL A 52 -3.55 -2.84 -11.20
CA VAL A 52 -3.74 -2.70 -9.75
C VAL A 52 -2.40 -2.71 -9.02
N ILE A 53 -1.50 -3.66 -9.38
CA ILE A 53 -0.17 -3.77 -8.74
C ILE A 53 0.68 -2.53 -9.04
N GLU A 54 0.71 -2.06 -10.28
CA GLU A 54 1.48 -0.87 -10.66
C GLU A 54 0.88 0.40 -10.04
N GLY A 55 -0.45 0.52 -10.01
CA GLY A 55 -1.12 1.61 -9.30
C GLY A 55 -0.79 1.64 -7.82
N PHE A 56 -0.80 0.48 -7.15
CA PHE A 56 -0.43 0.35 -5.74
C PHE A 56 1.04 0.73 -5.50
N LYS A 57 1.98 0.23 -6.33
CA LYS A 57 3.40 0.61 -6.25
C LYS A 57 3.61 2.11 -6.43
N GLY A 58 3.04 2.67 -7.48
CA GLY A 58 3.19 4.10 -7.79
C GLY A 58 2.65 5.00 -6.68
N SER A 59 1.57 4.60 -6.03
CA SER A 59 1.01 5.36 -4.91
C SER A 59 1.84 5.24 -3.64
N LEU A 60 2.37 4.05 -3.33
CA LEU A 60 3.31 3.89 -2.22
C LEU A 60 4.60 4.67 -2.45
N GLU A 61 5.15 4.63 -3.67
CA GLU A 61 6.33 5.42 -4.02
C GLU A 61 6.07 6.93 -3.94
N SER A 62 4.87 7.40 -4.31
CA SER A 62 4.52 8.81 -4.16
C SER A 62 4.35 9.20 -2.70
N GLU A 63 3.68 8.39 -1.86
CA GLU A 63 3.55 8.65 -0.42
C GLU A 63 4.92 8.68 0.28
N ILE A 64 5.87 7.83 -0.12
CA ILE A 64 7.24 7.82 0.43
C ILE A 64 8.03 9.04 -0.06
N ARG A 65 7.87 9.46 -1.33
CA ARG A 65 8.58 10.61 -1.91
C ARG A 65 8.02 11.96 -1.44
N ASP A 66 6.74 12.03 -1.12
CA ASP A 66 6.09 13.24 -0.60
C ASP A 66 6.55 13.57 0.83
N THR A 67 7.21 12.63 1.51
CA THR A 67 7.97 12.89 2.73
C THR A 67 9.32 13.44 2.31
N GLU A 68 9.56 14.72 2.54
CA GLU A 68 10.73 15.49 2.05
C GLU A 68 12.09 14.97 2.58
N SER A 69 12.09 14.09 3.57
CA SER A 69 13.30 13.56 4.22
C SER A 69 13.25 12.05 4.37
N SER A 70 14.37 11.38 4.13
CA SER A 70 14.54 9.97 4.51
C SER A 70 14.41 9.82 6.02
N TYR A 71 13.70 8.81 6.49
CA TYR A 71 13.55 8.55 7.93
C TYR A 71 13.81 7.09 8.28
N ILE A 72 14.21 6.86 9.52
CA ILE A 72 14.32 5.54 10.14
C ILE A 72 13.13 5.36 11.07
N TYR A 73 12.37 4.30 10.83
CA TYR A 73 11.27 3.89 11.70
C TYR A 73 11.76 2.83 12.66
N ILE A 74 11.58 3.07 13.96
CA ILE A 74 12.03 2.19 15.04
C ILE A 74 10.78 1.62 15.73
N SER A 75 10.67 0.30 15.80
CA SER A 75 9.51 -0.37 16.39
C SER A 75 9.90 -1.56 17.26
N ASN A 76 9.02 -1.95 18.16
CA ASN A 76 9.19 -3.13 19.03
C ASN A 76 9.03 -4.45 18.29
N GLY A 77 8.53 -4.46 17.07
CA GLY A 77 8.25 -5.66 16.31
C GLY A 77 8.48 -5.45 14.84
N ASP A 78 8.54 -6.54 14.10
CA ASP A 78 8.46 -6.47 12.66
C ASP A 78 7.05 -5.92 12.31
N PRO A 79 6.92 -4.67 11.81
CA PRO A 79 5.62 -4.08 11.45
C PRO A 79 4.90 -4.90 10.39
N PHE A 80 5.65 -5.79 9.69
CA PHE A 80 5.20 -6.64 8.62
C PHE A 80 5.34 -8.14 8.95
N GLY A 81 5.80 -8.47 10.15
CA GLY A 81 6.12 -9.83 10.59
C GLY A 81 5.05 -10.46 11.47
N ASN A 82 5.39 -11.63 12.02
CA ASN A 82 4.48 -12.44 12.83
C ASN A 82 4.25 -11.77 14.20
N PRO A 83 3.01 -11.35 14.55
CA PRO A 83 2.70 -10.73 15.84
C PRO A 83 3.02 -11.63 17.05
N HIS A 84 3.19 -12.95 16.85
CA HIS A 84 3.55 -13.88 17.91
C HIS A 84 5.01 -13.83 18.36
N LEU A 85 5.89 -13.14 17.61
CA LEU A 85 7.29 -12.92 17.99
C LEU A 85 7.50 -11.73 18.95
N GLN A 86 6.45 -10.98 19.24
CA GLN A 86 6.50 -9.78 20.09
C GLN A 86 6.57 -10.08 21.62
N LYS A 87 6.43 -11.32 22.04
CA LYS A 87 6.14 -11.68 23.45
C LYS A 87 7.29 -11.47 24.47
N ASN A 88 8.52 -11.15 24.02
CA ASN A 88 9.69 -11.00 24.90
C ASN A 88 10.55 -9.75 24.58
N ARG A 89 9.94 -8.67 24.13
CA ARG A 89 10.69 -7.44 23.80
C ARG A 89 10.42 -6.37 24.84
N ASN A 90 11.46 -5.59 25.16
CA ASN A 90 11.27 -4.40 25.96
C ASN A 90 10.43 -3.39 25.17
N PRO A 91 9.38 -2.83 25.75
CA PRO A 91 8.58 -1.82 25.06
C PRO A 91 9.41 -0.55 24.86
N LEU A 92 9.33 0.04 23.66
CA LEU A 92 9.91 1.36 23.39
C LEU A 92 9.12 2.44 24.16
N GLY A 93 9.82 3.47 24.61
CA GLY A 93 9.23 4.54 25.37
C GLY A 93 9.96 5.88 25.25
N LEU A 94 9.62 6.81 26.13
CA LEU A 94 10.25 8.13 26.19
C LEU A 94 11.75 8.06 26.50
N ASP A 95 12.16 7.10 27.34
CA ASP A 95 13.55 6.95 27.73
C ASP A 95 14.42 6.54 26.52
N ASP A 96 13.88 5.72 25.63
CA ASP A 96 14.54 5.33 24.37
C ASP A 96 14.62 6.50 23.39
N TRP A 97 13.56 7.28 23.30
CA TRP A 97 13.57 8.49 22.50
C TRP A 97 14.65 9.47 22.96
N TYR A 98 14.73 9.74 24.25
CA TYR A 98 15.79 10.59 24.80
C TYR A 98 17.18 9.98 24.62
N ALA A 99 17.33 8.66 24.72
CA ALA A 99 18.60 8.01 24.47
C ALA A 99 19.09 8.20 23.02
N ILE A 100 18.19 8.22 22.04
CA ILE A 100 18.50 8.53 20.65
C ILE A 100 18.89 10.01 20.50
N GLU A 101 18.14 10.93 21.08
CA GLU A 101 18.46 12.37 21.02
C GLU A 101 19.81 12.72 21.62
N ASP A 102 20.17 12.05 22.72
CA ASP A 102 21.43 12.32 23.45
C ASP A 102 22.67 11.67 22.80
N HIS A 103 22.51 10.57 22.06
CA HIS A 103 23.66 9.75 21.63
C HIS A 103 23.85 9.64 20.12
N CYS A 104 22.98 10.22 19.30
CA CYS A 104 23.06 10.14 17.85
C CYS A 104 23.45 11.49 17.22
N PRO A 105 24.76 11.76 16.98
CA PRO A 105 25.21 13.04 16.44
C PRO A 105 24.81 13.28 14.97
N SER A 106 24.42 12.24 14.23
CA SER A 106 23.94 12.36 12.85
C SER A 106 22.42 12.59 12.76
N LEU A 107 21.74 12.74 13.92
CA LEU A 107 20.32 12.99 14.02
C LEU A 107 20.00 14.47 13.73
N GLN A 108 19.08 14.74 12.81
CA GLN A 108 18.50 16.05 12.61
C GLN A 108 17.31 16.27 13.53
N GLN A 109 16.34 15.36 13.46
CA GLN A 109 15.13 15.39 14.27
C GLN A 109 14.64 13.97 14.59
N SER A 110 13.94 13.82 15.70
CA SER A 110 13.27 12.59 16.06
C SER A 110 11.89 12.88 16.66
N THR A 111 11.00 11.92 16.56
CA THR A 111 9.68 12.01 17.20
C THR A 111 9.26 10.66 17.74
N ILE A 112 8.42 10.70 18.79
CA ILE A 112 7.77 9.51 19.35
C ILE A 112 6.37 9.39 18.79
N TRP A 113 5.95 8.15 18.52
CA TRP A 113 4.64 7.83 17.97
C TRP A 113 4.04 6.61 18.66
N GLY A 114 2.89 6.77 19.26
CA GLY A 114 2.10 5.65 19.78
C GLY A 114 0.76 5.63 19.05
N SER A 115 0.29 4.45 18.57
CA SER A 115 -0.93 4.37 17.78
C SER A 115 -1.82 3.23 18.22
N PHE A 116 -3.14 3.46 18.32
CA PHE A 116 -4.14 2.41 18.55
C PHE A 116 -5.50 2.82 18.00
N GLY A 117 -6.26 1.82 17.53
CA GLY A 117 -7.62 2.03 17.01
C GLY A 117 -8.67 1.97 18.13
N THR A 118 -9.58 2.95 18.17
CA THR A 118 -10.72 2.94 19.11
C THR A 118 -11.92 3.74 18.58
N LEU A 119 -13.05 3.62 19.28
CA LEU A 119 -14.26 4.36 18.95
C LEU A 119 -14.14 5.80 19.47
N VAL A 120 -14.32 6.76 18.56
CA VAL A 120 -14.42 8.20 18.87
C VAL A 120 -15.85 8.64 18.69
N GLN A 121 -16.37 9.37 19.65
CA GLN A 121 -17.74 9.91 19.63
C GLN A 121 -17.71 11.43 19.54
N GLY A 122 -18.50 11.95 18.64
CA GLY A 122 -18.80 13.36 18.47
C GLY A 122 -20.17 13.72 19.02
N PRO A 123 -20.64 14.95 18.78
CA PRO A 123 -21.97 15.39 19.19
C PRO A 123 -23.08 14.62 18.44
N GLY A 124 -24.23 14.42 19.12
CA GLY A 124 -25.41 13.80 18.53
C GLY A 124 -25.25 12.33 18.21
N ASP A 125 -24.58 11.56 19.06
CA ASP A 125 -24.35 10.12 18.95
C ASP A 125 -23.60 9.67 17.66
N LYS A 126 -22.99 10.61 16.94
CA LYS A 126 -22.10 10.27 15.84
C LYS A 126 -20.85 9.59 16.36
N SER A 127 -20.49 8.46 15.81
CA SER A 127 -19.29 7.70 16.21
C SER A 127 -18.55 7.17 14.99
N ALA A 128 -17.23 7.11 15.10
CA ALA A 128 -16.36 6.52 14.10
C ALA A 128 -15.24 5.73 14.77
N LEU A 129 -14.80 4.65 14.12
CA LEU A 129 -13.57 3.97 14.52
C LEU A 129 -12.41 4.79 13.97
N MET A 130 -11.56 5.31 14.83
CA MET A 130 -10.43 6.16 14.46
C MET A 130 -9.14 5.63 15.07
N GLU A 131 -8.04 5.92 14.41
CA GLU A 131 -6.71 5.72 14.95
C GLU A 131 -6.33 6.89 15.84
N ILE A 132 -5.87 6.59 17.04
CA ILE A 132 -5.46 7.59 18.03
C ILE A 132 -3.95 7.59 18.07
N ASP A 133 -3.36 8.69 17.65
CA ASP A 133 -1.92 8.86 17.51
C ASP A 133 -1.38 9.80 18.59
N GLY A 134 -0.69 9.22 19.57
CA GLY A 134 0.07 9.98 20.57
C GLY A 134 1.43 10.37 20.02
N THR A 135 1.73 11.68 19.97
CA THR A 135 2.98 12.14 19.35
C THR A 135 3.60 13.34 20.06
N ALA A 136 4.84 13.67 19.71
CA ALA A 136 5.55 14.85 20.18
C ALA A 136 5.13 16.11 19.39
N PRO A 137 5.37 17.31 19.93
CA PRO A 137 5.03 18.57 19.26
C PRO A 137 5.72 18.82 17.93
N ASN A 138 6.89 18.24 17.71
CA ASN A 138 7.69 18.36 16.49
C ASN A 138 7.31 17.34 15.39
N CYS A 139 6.27 16.58 15.60
CA CYS A 139 5.83 15.53 14.70
C CYS A 139 5.56 16.03 13.27
N LEU A 140 4.98 17.23 13.11
CA LEU A 140 4.70 17.80 11.78
C LEU A 140 5.97 18.00 10.96
N ASP A 141 7.05 18.43 11.62
CA ASP A 141 8.35 18.69 10.96
C ASP A 141 9.02 17.38 10.50
N VAL A 142 8.78 16.28 11.25
CA VAL A 142 9.35 14.95 10.95
C VAL A 142 8.59 14.24 9.83
N ILE A 143 7.25 14.35 9.81
CA ILE A 143 6.38 13.58 8.88
C ILE A 143 5.82 14.40 7.72
N GLY A 144 6.00 15.72 7.71
CA GLY A 144 5.55 16.58 6.62
C GLY A 144 4.04 16.73 6.50
N PHE A 145 3.31 16.74 7.62
CA PHE A 145 1.86 17.02 7.60
C PHE A 145 1.58 18.52 7.63
N ASN A 146 0.51 18.93 6.96
CA ASN A 146 0.08 20.31 6.90
C ASN A 146 -1.10 20.59 7.83
N LEU A 147 -1.01 21.71 8.55
CA LEU A 147 -2.10 22.24 9.34
C LEU A 147 -2.96 23.16 8.46
N GLU A 148 -4.28 22.99 8.48
CA GLU A 148 -5.22 23.82 7.73
C GLU A 148 -5.76 24.96 8.58
N GLU A 149 -6.17 24.68 9.81
CA GLU A 149 -6.76 25.68 10.73
C GLU A 149 -6.36 25.43 12.18
N GLY A 150 -6.30 26.49 12.97
CA GLY A 150 -5.97 26.40 14.40
C GLY A 150 -4.47 26.24 14.66
N ARG A 151 -4.09 25.35 15.56
CA ARG A 151 -2.70 25.06 15.91
C ARG A 151 -2.48 23.57 16.12
N PHE A 152 -1.24 23.14 15.92
CA PHE A 152 -0.81 21.81 16.33
C PHE A 152 -0.51 21.74 17.84
N LEU A 153 -0.12 20.57 18.29
CA LEU A 153 0.34 20.31 19.66
C LEU A 153 1.58 21.15 19.96
N ASN A 154 1.69 21.67 21.17
CA ASN A 154 2.84 22.46 21.58
C ASN A 154 3.48 21.93 22.88
N SER A 155 4.64 22.48 23.23
CA SER A 155 5.39 22.07 24.43
C SER A 155 4.59 22.24 25.72
N SER A 156 3.63 23.19 25.80
CA SER A 156 2.78 23.35 26.99
C SER A 156 1.71 22.27 27.08
N ASP A 157 1.20 21.77 25.95
CA ASP A 157 0.26 20.64 25.92
C ASP A 157 0.98 19.35 26.33
N TRP A 158 2.20 19.18 25.84
CA TRP A 158 3.07 18.07 26.20
C TRP A 158 3.42 18.03 27.70
N ALA A 159 3.99 19.12 28.23
CA ALA A 159 4.40 19.20 29.63
C ALA A 159 3.20 19.14 30.59
N GLY A 160 2.08 19.78 30.21
CA GLY A 160 0.87 19.81 30.99
C GLY A 160 -0.03 18.58 30.83
N ARG A 161 0.34 17.62 30.00
CA ARG A 161 -0.52 16.45 29.66
C ARG A 161 -1.96 16.87 29.38
N ARG A 162 -2.11 17.90 28.52
CA ARG A 162 -3.42 18.51 28.26
C ARG A 162 -4.27 17.60 27.39
N ASP A 163 -5.56 17.57 27.71
CA ASP A 163 -6.56 16.78 26.99
C ASP A 163 -7.01 17.54 25.72
N VAL A 164 -6.09 17.68 24.77
CA VAL A 164 -6.29 18.35 23.48
C VAL A 164 -5.99 17.40 22.33
N CYS A 165 -6.62 17.67 21.18
CA CYS A 165 -6.39 16.87 19.96
C CYS A 165 -6.43 17.73 18.70
N VAL A 166 -5.85 17.17 17.64
CA VAL A 166 -5.88 17.70 16.28
C VAL A 166 -6.42 16.60 15.36
N ILE A 167 -7.34 16.93 14.47
CA ILE A 167 -8.01 15.97 13.59
C ILE A 167 -7.97 16.44 12.13
N PRO A 168 -7.99 15.54 11.15
CA PRO A 168 -8.13 15.90 9.74
C PRO A 168 -9.50 16.51 9.42
N ARG A 169 -9.58 17.25 8.32
CA ARG A 169 -10.80 17.93 7.86
C ARG A 169 -11.96 16.96 7.60
N GLY A 170 -11.70 15.80 6.99
CA GLY A 170 -12.71 14.80 6.69
C GLY A 170 -13.48 14.31 7.92
N PRO A 171 -12.82 13.77 8.95
CA PRO A 171 -13.43 13.43 10.23
C PRO A 171 -14.10 14.61 10.91
N ALA A 172 -13.48 15.81 10.90
CA ALA A 172 -14.09 17.02 11.48
C ALA A 172 -15.45 17.33 10.83
N THR A 173 -15.52 17.30 9.51
CA THR A 173 -16.76 17.51 8.76
C THR A 173 -17.79 16.42 9.04
N SER A 174 -17.36 15.17 9.20
CA SER A 174 -18.25 14.04 9.49
C SER A 174 -18.93 14.20 10.87
N PHE A 175 -18.19 14.66 11.88
CA PHE A 175 -18.73 14.86 13.23
C PHE A 175 -19.55 16.14 13.35
N PHE A 176 -19.06 17.26 12.84
CA PHE A 176 -19.59 18.60 13.11
C PHE A 176 -20.34 19.23 11.93
N GLY A 177 -20.25 18.64 10.72
CA GLY A 177 -20.87 19.20 9.52
C GLY A 177 -20.20 20.51 9.11
N LEU A 178 -20.96 21.59 9.03
CA LEU A 178 -20.48 22.95 8.69
C LEU A 178 -20.13 23.81 9.90
N GLU A 179 -20.31 23.28 11.11
CA GLU A 179 -19.96 24.02 12.32
C GLU A 179 -18.46 23.99 12.57
N ASP A 180 -17.91 25.10 13.08
CA ASP A 180 -16.50 25.17 13.49
C ASP A 180 -16.19 24.12 14.56
N PRO A 181 -15.27 23.18 14.29
CA PRO A 181 -14.92 22.13 15.24
C PRO A 181 -13.92 22.58 16.30
N ILE A 182 -13.19 23.70 16.11
CA ILE A 182 -12.18 24.18 17.06
C ILE A 182 -12.83 24.55 18.39
N GLY A 183 -12.23 24.08 19.48
CA GLY A 183 -12.75 24.26 20.83
C GLY A 183 -13.87 23.30 21.25
N LYS A 184 -14.41 22.50 20.30
CA LYS A 184 -15.38 21.45 20.62
C LYS A 184 -14.68 20.20 21.14
N LYS A 185 -15.46 19.31 21.76
CA LYS A 185 -14.97 18.10 22.39
C LYS A 185 -15.33 16.86 21.60
N LEU A 186 -14.39 15.91 21.55
CA LEU A 186 -14.58 14.54 21.13
C LEU A 186 -14.38 13.61 22.34
N ARG A 187 -15.14 12.54 22.41
CA ARG A 187 -14.99 11.52 23.44
C ARG A 187 -14.33 10.29 22.86
N VAL A 188 -13.17 9.95 23.41
CA VAL A 188 -12.37 8.80 23.01
C VAL A 188 -12.60 7.67 24.00
N ASN A 189 -12.87 6.47 23.50
CA ASN A 189 -13.09 5.26 24.32
C ASN A 189 -14.12 5.46 25.46
N LEU A 190 -15.17 6.26 25.22
CA LEU A 190 -16.28 6.56 26.12
C LEU A 190 -15.93 7.43 27.35
N ASP A 191 -14.69 7.44 27.82
CA ASP A 191 -14.29 8.03 29.11
C ASP A 191 -13.42 9.29 28.98
N THR A 192 -12.67 9.45 27.89
CA THR A 192 -11.71 10.55 27.73
C THR A 192 -12.26 11.63 26.81
N GLU A 193 -12.44 12.84 27.32
CA GLU A 193 -12.82 14.00 26.51
C GLU A 193 -11.58 14.77 26.07
N LEU A 194 -11.43 14.96 24.77
CA LEU A 194 -10.35 15.74 24.15
C LEU A 194 -10.94 16.97 23.46
N THR A 195 -10.31 18.12 23.63
CA THR A 195 -10.69 19.38 22.98
C THR A 195 -9.93 19.55 21.67
N ILE A 196 -10.63 19.81 20.58
CA ILE A 196 -10.03 20.06 19.27
C ILE A 196 -9.35 21.43 19.27
N VAL A 197 -8.05 21.47 18.97
CA VAL A 197 -7.25 22.72 18.91
C VAL A 197 -6.75 23.04 17.51
N GLY A 198 -6.86 22.10 16.58
CA GLY A 198 -6.48 22.32 15.20
C GLY A 198 -7.08 21.29 14.24
N ILE A 199 -7.09 21.66 12.98
CA ILE A 199 -7.56 20.85 11.86
C ILE A 199 -6.41 20.68 10.88
N MET A 200 -6.17 19.44 10.48
CA MET A 200 -5.16 19.10 9.50
C MET A 200 -5.76 18.97 8.10
N GLU A 201 -4.94 19.24 7.10
CA GLU A 201 -5.28 18.97 5.70
C GLU A 201 -5.45 17.47 5.48
N ASP A 202 -6.50 17.09 4.72
CA ASP A 202 -6.68 15.69 4.34
C ASP A 202 -5.59 15.25 3.37
N ARG A 203 -4.92 14.12 3.67
CA ARG A 203 -3.95 13.52 2.78
C ARG A 203 -4.64 12.91 1.56
N LYS A 204 -4.06 13.16 0.40
CA LYS A 204 -4.45 12.49 -0.85
C LYS A 204 -3.80 11.10 -0.85
N SER A 205 -4.53 10.08 -0.42
CA SER A 205 -4.08 8.70 -0.44
C SER A 205 -5.02 7.84 -1.29
N ILE A 206 -4.47 6.75 -1.85
CA ILE A 206 -5.27 5.71 -2.53
C ILE A 206 -6.29 5.05 -1.61
N PHE A 207 -6.04 5.06 -0.30
CA PHE A 207 -6.98 4.56 0.71
C PHE A 207 -8.12 5.54 1.00
N GLY A 208 -8.14 6.72 0.33
CA GLY A 208 -9.20 7.71 0.42
C GLY A 208 -9.45 8.18 1.85
N ALA A 209 -10.72 8.19 2.25
CA ALA A 209 -11.10 8.63 3.59
C ALA A 209 -10.52 7.77 4.73
N MET A 210 -10.16 6.51 4.49
CA MET A 210 -9.54 5.65 5.51
C MET A 210 -8.16 6.15 5.93
N ALA A 211 -7.39 6.74 4.99
CA ALA A 211 -6.08 7.30 5.28
C ALA A 211 -6.12 8.54 6.17
N ASN A 212 -7.29 9.18 6.29
CA ASN A 212 -7.50 10.39 7.09
C ASN A 212 -8.31 10.13 8.37
N ASN A 213 -8.49 8.86 8.75
CA ASN A 213 -9.32 8.50 9.89
C ASN A 213 -8.49 8.36 11.18
N TYR A 214 -7.76 9.41 11.53
CA TYR A 214 -6.89 9.46 12.71
C TYR A 214 -7.12 10.74 13.54
N LEU A 215 -6.53 10.76 14.74
CA LEU A 215 -6.59 11.88 15.67
C LEU A 215 -5.24 11.97 16.41
N PHE A 216 -4.61 13.14 16.37
CA PHE A 216 -3.38 13.39 17.12
C PHE A 216 -3.66 13.95 18.49
N LEU A 217 -2.93 13.45 19.51
CA LEU A 217 -2.90 13.97 20.86
C LEU A 217 -1.46 13.93 21.41
N PRO A 218 -1.12 14.69 22.47
CA PRO A 218 0.20 14.58 23.08
C PRO A 218 0.47 13.16 23.59
N TYR A 219 1.63 12.58 23.26
CA TYR A 219 1.99 11.25 23.75
C TYR A 219 1.94 11.16 25.29
N THR A 220 2.27 12.23 25.98
CA THR A 220 2.14 12.34 27.46
C THR A 220 0.69 12.26 27.95
N THR A 221 -0.26 12.74 27.15
CA THR A 221 -1.71 12.56 27.37
C THR A 221 -2.13 11.13 27.10
N MET A 222 -1.55 10.50 26.04
CA MET A 222 -1.75 9.08 25.78
C MET A 222 -1.26 8.21 26.93
N GLN A 223 -0.09 8.49 27.49
CA GLN A 223 0.41 7.79 28.68
C GLN A 223 -0.52 7.94 29.89
N LYS A 224 -1.17 9.12 30.02
CA LYS A 224 -2.09 9.41 31.13
C LYS A 224 -3.38 8.58 31.03
N HIS A 225 -4.01 8.53 29.86
CA HIS A 225 -5.33 7.92 29.67
C HIS A 225 -5.28 6.49 29.09
N PHE A 226 -4.24 6.16 28.32
CA PHE A 226 -4.08 4.90 27.62
C PHE A 226 -2.67 4.29 27.85
N PRO A 227 -2.29 4.03 29.11
CA PRO A 227 -0.93 3.58 29.45
C PRO A 227 -0.53 2.26 28.77
N TRP A 228 -1.49 1.39 28.51
CA TRP A 228 -1.26 0.14 27.77
C TRP A 228 -0.86 0.39 26.32
N ALA A 229 -1.51 1.36 25.66
CA ALA A 229 -1.18 1.70 24.29
C ALA A 229 0.19 2.41 24.19
N ALA A 230 0.45 3.33 25.10
CA ALA A 230 1.74 3.99 25.22
C ALA A 230 2.89 3.02 25.53
N ARG A 231 2.61 1.87 26.17
CA ARG A 231 3.60 0.84 26.44
C ARG A 231 3.82 -0.10 25.26
N ASP A 232 2.74 -0.61 24.68
CA ASP A 232 2.81 -1.76 23.77
C ASP A 232 2.79 -1.36 22.29
N MET A 233 2.37 -0.12 21.98
CA MET A 233 2.13 0.37 20.62
C MET A 233 3.00 1.59 20.27
N THR A 234 4.17 1.74 20.92
CA THR A 234 5.08 2.85 20.67
C THR A 234 6.11 2.50 19.61
N SER A 235 6.36 3.46 18.76
CA SER A 235 7.44 3.50 17.78
C SER A 235 8.13 4.87 17.82
N LEU A 236 9.32 4.94 17.24
CA LEU A 236 10.08 6.18 17.12
C LEU A 236 10.38 6.42 15.65
N MET A 237 10.51 7.68 15.28
CA MET A 237 10.97 8.08 13.95
C MET A 237 12.15 9.03 14.10
N ALA A 238 13.15 8.87 13.27
CA ALA A 238 14.37 9.66 13.28
C ALA A 238 14.76 10.05 11.86
N THR A 239 15.09 11.31 11.63
CA THR A 239 15.57 11.84 10.35
C THR A 239 17.05 12.21 10.45
N PRO A 240 17.87 11.85 9.45
CA PRO A 240 19.28 12.22 9.43
C PRO A 240 19.47 13.70 9.07
N ASP A 241 20.60 14.27 9.48
CA ASP A 241 21.04 15.62 9.09
C ASP A 241 21.69 15.62 7.68
N GLY A 242 21.03 14.92 6.75
CA GLY A 242 21.45 14.72 5.36
C GLY A 242 21.24 13.28 4.93
N ASP A 243 20.77 13.06 3.70
CA ASP A 243 20.43 11.72 3.18
C ASP A 243 21.65 10.78 3.13
N ASP A 244 22.84 11.30 2.96
CA ASP A 244 24.12 10.56 2.98
C ASP A 244 24.47 10.01 4.38
N LEU A 245 23.84 10.51 5.43
CA LEU A 245 24.05 10.08 6.82
C LEU A 245 23.03 9.00 7.28
N LEU A 246 22.13 8.55 6.43
CA LEU A 246 21.06 7.61 6.81
C LEU A 246 21.64 6.30 7.39
N ASP A 247 22.60 5.68 6.70
CA ASP A 247 23.23 4.43 7.16
C ASP A 247 23.98 4.65 8.47
N LYS A 248 24.69 5.79 8.59
CA LYS A 248 25.41 6.14 9.79
C LYS A 248 24.47 6.38 10.97
N LEU A 249 23.38 7.10 10.77
CA LEU A 249 22.35 7.31 11.79
C LEU A 249 21.71 5.98 12.21
N ASN A 250 21.48 5.06 11.27
CA ASN A 250 20.97 3.74 11.56
C ASN A 250 21.88 2.96 12.52
N ASP A 251 23.20 2.98 12.27
CA ASP A 251 24.18 2.33 13.14
C ASP A 251 24.27 3.02 14.52
N GLU A 252 24.21 4.36 14.55
CA GLU A 252 24.21 5.13 15.79
C GLU A 252 22.97 4.82 16.66
N ILE A 253 21.79 4.76 16.08
CA ILE A 253 20.55 4.39 16.76
C ILE A 253 20.63 2.95 17.28
N GLU A 254 21.10 2.02 16.45
CA GLU A 254 21.27 0.64 16.89
C GLU A 254 22.18 0.56 18.11
N LEU A 255 23.31 1.23 18.07
CA LEU A 255 24.26 1.23 19.19
C LEU A 255 23.67 1.89 20.43
N ALA A 256 23.03 3.05 20.30
CA ALA A 256 22.41 3.78 21.42
C ALA A 256 21.35 2.93 22.13
N LEU A 257 20.45 2.32 21.38
CA LEU A 257 19.40 1.46 21.94
C LEU A 257 19.95 0.17 22.53
N ARG A 258 20.95 -0.47 21.91
CA ARG A 258 21.61 -1.65 22.48
C ARG A 258 22.26 -1.36 23.82
N ILE A 259 22.90 -0.19 23.97
CA ILE A 259 23.49 0.25 25.23
C ILE A 259 22.38 0.54 26.25
N HIS A 260 21.35 1.26 25.86
CA HIS A 260 20.23 1.61 26.73
C HIS A 260 19.48 0.37 27.25
N HIS A 261 19.19 -0.60 26.37
CA HIS A 261 18.57 -1.87 26.71
C HIS A 261 19.52 -2.89 27.37
N LYS A 262 20.81 -2.56 27.51
CA LYS A 262 21.84 -3.43 28.11
C LYS A 262 21.97 -4.79 27.42
N LEU A 263 21.82 -4.83 26.10
CA LEU A 263 21.94 -6.05 25.32
C LEU A 263 23.40 -6.51 25.27
N ALA A 264 23.62 -7.80 25.46
CA ALA A 264 24.95 -8.40 25.40
C ALA A 264 25.51 -8.37 23.96
N PRO A 265 26.86 -8.34 23.78
CA PRO A 265 27.47 -8.52 22.48
C PRO A 265 27.03 -9.84 21.83
N GLY A 266 26.46 -9.76 20.61
CA GLY A 266 25.93 -10.93 19.88
C GLY A 266 24.49 -11.31 20.23
N GLU A 267 23.86 -10.68 21.20
CA GLU A 267 22.42 -10.80 21.43
C GLU A 267 21.64 -10.10 20.32
N LYS A 268 20.50 -10.67 19.93
CA LYS A 268 19.60 -10.07 18.92
C LYS A 268 18.93 -8.82 19.48
N ASN A 269 18.74 -7.83 18.62
CA ASN A 269 17.99 -6.63 18.98
C ASN A 269 16.57 -7.00 19.41
N ASP A 270 16.07 -6.35 20.44
CA ASP A 270 14.69 -6.42 20.92
C ASP A 270 13.81 -5.33 20.29
N PHE A 271 14.40 -4.53 19.40
CA PHE A 271 13.78 -3.53 18.52
C PHE A 271 14.11 -3.81 17.05
N GLN A 272 13.40 -3.17 16.15
CA GLN A 272 13.63 -3.24 14.70
C GLN A 272 13.79 -1.84 14.13
N LEU A 273 14.82 -1.65 13.32
CA LEU A 273 15.04 -0.48 12.51
C LEU A 273 14.54 -0.76 11.08
N SER A 274 13.75 0.13 10.55
CA SER A 274 13.20 0.00 9.19
C SER A 274 13.40 1.31 8.44
N THR A 275 14.16 1.26 7.36
CA THR A 275 14.34 2.40 6.44
C THR A 275 13.25 2.38 5.35
N GLN A 276 13.12 3.49 4.63
CA GLN A 276 12.20 3.57 3.48
C GLN A 276 12.50 2.49 2.42
N ASP A 277 13.77 2.20 2.15
CA ASP A 277 14.17 1.16 1.20
C ASP A 277 13.69 -0.23 1.63
N MET A 278 13.75 -0.54 2.93
CA MET A 278 13.22 -1.79 3.46
C MET A 278 11.69 -1.89 3.28
N MET A 279 10.96 -0.79 3.40
CA MET A 279 9.51 -0.74 3.11
C MET A 279 9.21 -0.99 1.64
N LEU A 280 10.00 -0.40 0.73
CA LEU A 280 9.90 -0.66 -0.71
C LEU A 280 10.21 -2.12 -1.05
N ASP A 281 11.22 -2.72 -0.44
CA ASP A 281 11.56 -4.13 -0.64
C ASP A 281 10.50 -5.08 -0.09
N PHE A 282 9.89 -4.73 1.03
CA PHE A 282 8.73 -5.46 1.55
C PHE A 282 7.57 -5.45 0.54
N THR A 283 7.26 -4.29 -0.04
CA THR A 283 6.23 -4.16 -1.08
C THR A 283 6.52 -5.08 -2.27
N LYS A 284 7.78 -5.17 -2.72
CA LYS A 284 8.20 -6.09 -3.78
C LYS A 284 8.00 -7.56 -3.40
N LYS A 285 8.28 -7.92 -2.14
CA LYS A 285 8.07 -9.29 -1.62
C LYS A 285 6.59 -9.70 -1.63
N PHE A 286 5.67 -8.77 -1.39
CA PHE A 286 4.23 -9.03 -1.45
C PHE A 286 3.68 -9.02 -2.87
N THR A 287 4.10 -8.07 -3.69
CA THR A 287 3.59 -7.94 -5.06
C THR A 287 4.14 -9.03 -6.00
N GLY A 288 5.32 -9.55 -5.72
CA GLY A 288 5.95 -10.63 -6.51
C GLY A 288 5.09 -11.89 -6.61
N PRO A 289 4.71 -12.53 -5.50
CA PRO A 289 3.82 -13.69 -5.51
C PRO A 289 2.45 -13.42 -6.14
N LEU A 290 1.86 -12.24 -5.91
CA LEU A 290 0.60 -11.85 -6.54
C LEU A 290 0.72 -11.79 -8.06
N THR A 291 1.82 -11.20 -8.56
CA THR A 291 2.12 -11.17 -10.00
C THR A 291 2.24 -12.59 -10.58
N LEU A 292 2.94 -13.48 -9.86
CA LEU A 292 3.09 -14.88 -10.29
C LEU A 292 1.74 -15.59 -10.39
N VAL A 293 0.88 -15.45 -9.38
CA VAL A 293 -0.50 -16.00 -9.40
C VAL A 293 -1.28 -15.46 -10.60
N GLY A 294 -1.18 -14.17 -10.90
CA GLY A 294 -1.83 -13.56 -12.06
C GLY A 294 -1.34 -14.13 -13.37
N VAL A 295 -0.03 -14.33 -13.53
CA VAL A 295 0.55 -14.94 -14.72
C VAL A 295 0.08 -16.40 -14.88
N ILE A 296 -0.01 -17.17 -13.80
CA ILE A 296 -0.51 -18.53 -13.83
C ILE A 296 -1.98 -18.55 -14.28
N LEU A 297 -2.84 -17.72 -13.68
CA LEU A 297 -4.26 -17.64 -14.06
C LEU A 297 -4.45 -17.22 -15.52
N ALA A 298 -3.70 -16.22 -15.98
CA ALA A 298 -3.73 -15.79 -17.38
C ALA A 298 -3.26 -16.90 -18.33
N SER A 299 -2.22 -17.65 -17.95
CA SER A 299 -1.72 -18.78 -18.74
C SER A 299 -2.76 -19.88 -18.88
N ILE A 300 -3.53 -20.17 -17.82
CA ILE A 300 -4.66 -21.12 -17.87
C ILE A 300 -5.74 -20.61 -18.84
N GLY A 301 -6.11 -19.33 -18.76
CA GLY A 301 -7.08 -18.73 -19.68
C GLY A 301 -6.64 -18.82 -21.14
N LEU A 302 -5.37 -18.52 -21.42
CA LEU A 302 -4.77 -18.65 -22.75
C LEU A 302 -4.75 -20.11 -23.23
N MET A 303 -4.43 -21.06 -22.36
CA MET A 303 -4.41 -22.49 -22.68
C MET A 303 -5.81 -22.98 -23.06
N VAL A 304 -6.84 -22.62 -22.29
CA VAL A 304 -8.24 -22.95 -22.60
C VAL A 304 -8.65 -22.37 -23.96
N GLY A 305 -8.31 -21.09 -24.20
CA GLY A 305 -8.51 -20.45 -25.50
C GLY A 305 -7.78 -21.16 -26.64
N GLY A 306 -6.52 -21.55 -26.44
CA GLY A 306 -5.71 -22.29 -27.40
C GLY A 306 -6.31 -23.65 -27.76
N ILE A 307 -6.78 -24.42 -26.78
CA ILE A 307 -7.49 -25.69 -27.00
C ILE A 307 -8.75 -25.47 -27.85
N GLY A 308 -9.48 -24.38 -27.59
CA GLY A 308 -10.65 -24.00 -28.39
C GLY A 308 -10.30 -23.74 -29.86
N VAL A 309 -9.21 -23.01 -30.13
CA VAL A 309 -8.71 -22.74 -31.49
C VAL A 309 -8.31 -24.04 -32.18
N ILE A 310 -7.52 -24.90 -31.52
CA ILE A 310 -7.12 -26.20 -32.05
C ILE A 310 -8.34 -27.05 -32.43
N THR A 311 -9.36 -27.07 -31.55
CA THR A 311 -10.61 -27.81 -31.80
C THR A 311 -11.32 -27.32 -33.06
N ILE A 312 -11.46 -25.98 -33.23
CA ILE A 312 -12.07 -25.40 -34.45
C ILE A 312 -11.29 -25.76 -35.70
N MET A 313 -9.95 -25.67 -35.64
CA MET A 313 -9.11 -26.00 -36.76
C MET A 313 -9.20 -27.47 -37.13
N LEU A 314 -9.21 -28.39 -36.16
CA LEU A 314 -9.36 -29.83 -36.42
C LEU A 314 -10.71 -30.16 -37.08
N VAL A 315 -11.80 -29.55 -36.63
CA VAL A 315 -13.14 -29.73 -37.23
C VAL A 315 -13.12 -29.22 -38.68
N SER A 316 -12.59 -28.02 -38.91
CA SER A 316 -12.50 -27.42 -40.25
C SER A 316 -11.66 -28.26 -41.21
N VAL A 317 -10.53 -28.82 -40.75
CA VAL A 317 -9.70 -29.74 -41.54
C VAL A 317 -10.46 -31.03 -41.88
N LYS A 318 -11.17 -31.60 -40.88
CA LYS A 318 -11.96 -32.83 -41.09
C LYS A 318 -13.11 -32.63 -42.11
N GLU A 319 -13.80 -31.50 -42.05
CA GLU A 319 -14.86 -31.15 -43.01
C GLU A 319 -14.28 -30.97 -44.41
N ARG A 320 -13.17 -30.27 -44.59
CA ARG A 320 -12.49 -30.10 -45.89
C ARG A 320 -11.90 -31.39 -46.44
N THR A 321 -11.34 -32.22 -45.56
CA THR A 321 -10.82 -33.54 -46.00
C THR A 321 -11.97 -34.40 -46.57
N ARG A 322 -13.16 -34.33 -45.95
CA ARG A 322 -14.35 -35.04 -46.49
C ARG A 322 -14.80 -34.47 -47.83
N GLU A 323 -14.85 -33.13 -48.00
CA GLU A 323 -15.17 -32.50 -49.29
C GLU A 323 -14.16 -32.84 -50.37
N ILE A 324 -12.86 -32.78 -50.07
CA ILE A 324 -11.79 -33.14 -50.98
C ILE A 324 -11.89 -34.63 -51.36
N GLY A 325 -12.18 -35.50 -50.40
CA GLY A 325 -12.38 -36.93 -50.62
C GLY A 325 -13.52 -37.22 -51.57
N ILE A 326 -14.66 -36.55 -51.40
CA ILE A 326 -15.86 -36.69 -52.27
C ILE A 326 -15.53 -36.15 -53.67
N ARG A 327 -14.91 -34.96 -53.80
CA ARG A 327 -14.49 -34.40 -55.10
C ARG A 327 -13.51 -35.31 -55.85
N LYS A 328 -12.56 -35.91 -55.13
CA LYS A 328 -11.62 -36.88 -55.69
C LYS A 328 -12.32 -38.17 -56.13
N ALA A 329 -13.27 -38.65 -55.36
CA ALA A 329 -14.04 -39.85 -55.70
C ALA A 329 -14.92 -39.66 -56.97
N VAL A 330 -15.36 -38.42 -57.23
CA VAL A 330 -16.21 -38.05 -58.39
C VAL A 330 -15.34 -37.62 -59.62
N GLY A 331 -13.98 -37.78 -59.55
CA GLY A 331 -13.10 -37.54 -60.68
C GLY A 331 -12.61 -36.07 -60.83
N GLY A 332 -12.74 -35.26 -59.81
CA GLY A 332 -12.21 -33.87 -59.78
C GLY A 332 -10.68 -33.87 -59.84
N ARG A 333 -10.10 -33.22 -60.85
CA ARG A 333 -8.64 -32.97 -60.98
C ARG A 333 -8.20 -31.94 -59.94
N GLN A 334 -6.95 -32.09 -59.43
CA GLN A 334 -6.32 -31.11 -58.53
C GLN A 334 -6.20 -29.74 -59.17
#